data_2a7ca563278bb45b0c97539d3d3d9a01
#
_entry.id   2a7ca563278bb45b0c97539d3d3d9a01
#
_cell.length_a   1.000
_cell.length_b   1.000
_cell.length_c   1.000
_cell.angle_alpha   90.00
_cell.angle_beta   90.00
_cell.angle_gamma   90.00
#
_symmetry.space_group_name_H-M   'P 1'
#
loop_
_entity.id
_entity.type
_entity.pdbx_description
1 polymer ?
#
loop_
_entity_poly.entity_id
_entity_poly.type
_entity_poly.pdbx_seq_one_letter_code
_entity_poly.pdbx_strand_id
1 'polypeptide(L)'
;MRCWCLKKCGFSDRDLMYPWLLQQDSTLNQRLYRCQDKTVQQLLKPYQADDEIYWESQIIYSWQQKFKANALTYVQHEYMPLVGGSVSLYPEEDEKTYCMDQNFKAGLKKAKSQYAPYQALGYILKTGANWAKPIQSFKLTIERDPNELVSFCWKGQVKKISSTQFQMTEKNFVPKQDLDIIFVRKF
;
A
#
# COMPACT_ATOMS: atom_id res chain seq x y z
N MET A 1 -11.15 -12.71 6.33
CA MET A 1 -12.32 -13.43 5.72
C MET A 1 -11.81 -14.31 4.59
N ARG A 2 -12.14 -15.61 4.53
CA ARG A 2 -11.72 -16.43 3.40
C ARG A 2 -12.63 -16.11 2.21
N CYS A 3 -12.11 -15.54 1.15
CA CYS A 3 -12.82 -15.19 -0.11
C CYS A 3 -13.73 -16.30 -0.69
N TRP A 4 -13.52 -17.54 -0.30
CA TRP A 4 -14.26 -18.70 -0.78
C TRP A 4 -15.75 -18.66 -0.47
N CYS A 5 -16.16 -18.02 0.61
CA CYS A 5 -17.58 -17.96 0.99
C CYS A 5 -18.39 -17.09 0.01
N LEU A 6 -17.84 -15.98 -0.44
CA LEU A 6 -18.54 -15.06 -1.34
C LEU A 6 -18.71 -15.62 -2.76
N LYS A 7 -17.83 -16.54 -3.19
CA LYS A 7 -18.02 -17.27 -4.46
C LYS A 7 -19.31 -18.07 -4.52
N LYS A 8 -19.79 -18.58 -3.39
CA LYS A 8 -21.09 -19.25 -3.30
C LYS A 8 -22.28 -18.32 -3.62
N CYS A 9 -22.06 -17.02 -3.51
CA CYS A 9 -23.06 -16.00 -3.83
C CYS A 9 -22.84 -15.38 -5.22
N GLY A 10 -22.04 -16.03 -6.07
CA GLY A 10 -21.80 -15.65 -7.46
C GLY A 10 -20.80 -14.52 -7.65
N PHE A 11 -19.96 -14.22 -6.63
CA PHE A 11 -18.88 -13.24 -6.78
C PHE A 11 -17.67 -13.87 -7.47
N SER A 12 -17.16 -13.19 -8.49
CA SER A 12 -15.91 -13.54 -9.16
C SER A 12 -14.70 -13.10 -8.35
N ASP A 13 -13.51 -13.65 -8.65
CA ASP A 13 -12.26 -13.16 -8.04
C ASP A 13 -12.03 -11.67 -8.33
N ARG A 14 -12.43 -11.20 -9.51
CA ARG A 14 -12.35 -9.78 -9.89
C ARG A 14 -13.23 -8.91 -9.00
N ASP A 15 -14.45 -9.34 -8.72
CA ASP A 15 -15.38 -8.62 -7.84
C ASP A 15 -14.79 -8.49 -6.42
N LEU A 16 -14.11 -9.53 -5.96
CA LEU A 16 -13.48 -9.56 -4.63
C LEU A 16 -12.17 -8.77 -4.56
N MET A 17 -11.43 -8.70 -5.67
CA MET A 17 -10.18 -7.93 -5.76
C MET A 17 -10.40 -6.42 -5.89
N TYR A 18 -11.51 -6.03 -6.51
CA TYR A 18 -11.81 -4.62 -6.80
C TYR A 18 -13.19 -4.22 -6.26
N PRO A 19 -13.42 -4.26 -4.94
CA PRO A 19 -14.74 -4.00 -4.34
C PRO A 19 -15.30 -2.62 -4.69
N TRP A 20 -14.44 -1.61 -4.91
CA TRP A 20 -14.89 -0.27 -5.31
C TRP A 20 -15.56 -0.22 -6.69
N LEU A 21 -15.24 -1.16 -7.60
CA LEU A 21 -15.95 -1.28 -8.88
C LEU A 21 -17.41 -1.72 -8.68
N LEU A 22 -17.67 -2.39 -7.58
CA LEU A 22 -18.97 -2.90 -7.22
C LEU A 22 -19.83 -1.86 -6.51
N GLN A 23 -19.22 -0.88 -5.84
CA GLN A 23 -19.93 0.23 -5.20
C GLN A 23 -20.62 1.14 -6.23
N GLN A 24 -20.09 1.19 -7.46
CA GLN A 24 -20.70 1.93 -8.57
C GLN A 24 -21.90 1.18 -9.20
N ASP A 25 -22.04 -0.10 -8.89
CA ASP A 25 -23.08 -0.96 -9.47
C ASP A 25 -24.05 -1.39 -8.37
N SER A 26 -25.28 -0.85 -8.41
CA SER A 26 -26.36 -1.23 -7.51
C SER A 26 -26.66 -2.74 -7.47
N THR A 27 -26.11 -3.49 -8.44
CA THR A 27 -26.23 -4.96 -8.52
C THR A 27 -25.46 -5.69 -7.43
N LEU A 28 -24.39 -5.09 -6.85
CA LEU A 28 -23.64 -5.74 -5.78
C LEU A 28 -24.46 -5.92 -4.53
N ASN A 29 -25.05 -4.83 -4.03
CA ASN A 29 -25.88 -4.89 -2.84
C ASN A 29 -27.05 -5.86 -3.06
N GLN A 30 -27.66 -5.82 -4.24
CA GLN A 30 -28.72 -6.77 -4.60
C GLN A 30 -28.24 -8.23 -4.62
N ARG A 31 -27.03 -8.52 -5.11
CA ARG A 31 -26.45 -9.88 -5.08
C ARG A 31 -26.20 -10.35 -3.66
N LEU A 32 -25.67 -9.48 -2.81
CA LEU A 32 -25.41 -9.78 -1.40
C LEU A 32 -26.70 -10.01 -0.62
N TYR A 33 -27.71 -9.19 -0.84
CA TYR A 33 -29.04 -9.36 -0.23
C TYR A 33 -29.75 -10.63 -0.71
N ARG A 34 -29.54 -11.04 -1.95
CA ARG A 34 -30.10 -12.29 -2.50
C ARG A 34 -29.31 -13.54 -2.13
N CYS A 35 -28.13 -13.38 -1.57
CA CYS A 35 -27.32 -14.52 -1.13
C CYS A 35 -27.97 -15.20 0.07
N GLN A 36 -28.47 -16.42 -0.12
CA GLN A 36 -29.16 -17.18 0.93
C GLN A 36 -28.20 -18.04 1.78
N ASP A 37 -26.88 -18.01 1.50
CA ASP A 37 -25.90 -18.72 2.34
C ASP A 37 -25.79 -18.04 3.71
N LYS A 38 -26.29 -18.72 4.74
CA LYS A 38 -26.32 -18.21 6.12
C LYS A 38 -24.94 -17.89 6.66
N THR A 39 -23.92 -18.60 6.21
CA THR A 39 -22.52 -18.35 6.62
C THR A 39 -22.04 -17.01 6.07
N VAL A 40 -22.38 -16.72 4.81
CA VAL A 40 -22.04 -15.44 4.17
C VAL A 40 -22.79 -14.29 4.84
N GLN A 41 -24.09 -14.45 5.11
CA GLN A 41 -24.87 -13.44 5.80
C GLN A 41 -24.32 -13.12 7.20
N GLN A 42 -23.94 -14.13 7.97
CA GLN A 42 -23.34 -13.93 9.30
C GLN A 42 -21.98 -13.25 9.23
N LEU A 43 -21.17 -13.56 8.22
CA LEU A 43 -19.85 -12.95 8.01
C LEU A 43 -19.95 -11.48 7.57
N LEU A 44 -20.98 -11.13 6.81
CA LEU A 44 -21.15 -9.77 6.28
C LEU A 44 -21.85 -8.83 7.28
N LYS A 45 -22.64 -9.37 8.20
CA LYS A 45 -23.41 -8.58 9.17
C LYS A 45 -22.60 -7.48 9.90
N PRO A 46 -21.33 -7.70 10.34
CA PRO A 46 -20.54 -6.66 10.98
C PRO A 46 -20.08 -5.53 10.04
N TYR A 47 -20.16 -5.74 8.73
CA TYR A 47 -19.68 -4.80 7.69
C TYR A 47 -20.85 -4.11 6.96
N GLN A 48 -22.06 -4.27 7.46
CA GLN A 48 -23.26 -3.60 6.94
C GLN A 48 -23.57 -2.39 7.81
N ALA A 49 -23.60 -1.21 7.20
CA ALA A 49 -24.10 0.01 7.82
C ALA A 49 -24.88 0.79 6.76
N ASP A 50 -26.05 1.34 7.16
CA ASP A 50 -26.89 2.20 6.31
C ASP A 50 -27.19 1.62 4.92
N ASP A 51 -27.51 0.31 4.85
CA ASP A 51 -27.74 -0.45 3.61
C ASP A 51 -26.54 -0.54 2.65
N GLU A 52 -25.36 -0.15 3.08
CA GLU A 52 -24.10 -0.32 2.36
C GLU A 52 -23.22 -1.36 3.04
N ILE A 53 -22.37 -2.00 2.25
CA ILE A 53 -21.42 -2.99 2.74
C ILE A 53 -20.02 -2.45 2.57
N TYR A 54 -19.32 -2.29 3.69
CA TYR A 54 -17.93 -1.86 3.73
C TYR A 54 -17.02 -3.03 4.03
N TRP A 55 -16.07 -3.33 3.13
CA TRP A 55 -14.99 -4.28 3.41
C TRP A 55 -13.69 -3.83 2.78
N GLU A 56 -12.60 -4.28 3.36
CA GLU A 56 -11.28 -4.20 2.79
C GLU A 56 -10.86 -5.54 2.20
N SER A 57 -10.18 -5.51 1.06
CA SER A 57 -9.62 -6.70 0.44
C SER A 57 -8.15 -6.85 0.82
N GLN A 58 -7.80 -7.97 1.43
CA GLN A 58 -6.42 -8.36 1.65
C GLN A 58 -6.05 -9.49 0.69
N ILE A 59 -5.06 -9.25 -0.15
CA ILE A 59 -4.55 -10.22 -1.10
C ILE A 59 -3.22 -10.75 -0.56
N ILE A 60 -3.15 -12.07 -0.35
CA ILE A 60 -1.94 -12.75 0.12
C ILE A 60 -1.45 -13.66 -0.99
N TYR A 61 -0.26 -13.34 -1.52
CA TYR A 61 0.45 -14.22 -2.43
C TYR A 61 1.35 -15.15 -1.64
N SER A 62 1.23 -16.45 -1.85
CA SER A 62 2.06 -17.46 -1.21
C SER A 62 2.62 -18.44 -2.23
N TRP A 63 3.87 -18.83 -2.03
CA TRP A 63 4.55 -19.81 -2.87
C TRP A 63 5.52 -20.61 -2.01
N GLN A 64 5.94 -21.76 -2.53
CA GLN A 64 6.98 -22.58 -1.92
C GLN A 64 8.32 -22.29 -2.59
N GLN A 65 9.34 -22.02 -1.77
CA GLN A 65 10.70 -21.79 -2.23
C GLN A 65 11.64 -22.82 -1.59
N LYS A 66 12.40 -23.55 -2.40
CA LYS A 66 13.45 -24.43 -1.91
C LYS A 66 14.77 -23.69 -1.83
N PHE A 67 15.37 -23.70 -0.65
CA PHE A 67 16.71 -23.16 -0.41
C PHE A 67 17.69 -24.35 -0.36
N LYS A 68 18.68 -24.38 -1.25
CA LYS A 68 19.72 -25.40 -1.22
C LYS A 68 20.72 -25.05 -0.11
N ALA A 69 21.18 -26.06 0.63
CA ALA A 69 22.21 -25.88 1.64
C ALA A 69 23.52 -25.41 0.98
N ASN A 70 24.22 -24.50 1.64
CA ASN A 70 25.51 -23.93 1.21
C ASN A 70 25.50 -23.35 -0.23
N ALA A 71 24.36 -22.83 -0.68
CA ALA A 71 24.21 -22.21 -1.99
C ALA A 71 23.56 -20.84 -1.89
N LEU A 72 23.90 -19.94 -2.83
CA LEU A 72 23.19 -18.69 -2.99
C LEU A 72 21.85 -18.95 -3.66
N THR A 73 20.79 -18.34 -3.13
CA THR A 73 19.48 -18.31 -3.74
C THR A 73 19.18 -16.89 -4.17
N TYR A 74 18.91 -16.71 -5.44
CA TYR A 74 18.42 -15.45 -5.98
C TYR A 74 16.91 -15.48 -6.08
N VAL A 75 16.26 -14.45 -5.56
CA VAL A 75 14.80 -14.29 -5.60
C VAL A 75 14.49 -12.88 -6.11
N GLN A 76 13.62 -12.80 -7.11
CA GLN A 76 13.15 -11.53 -7.65
C GLN A 76 11.62 -11.54 -7.69
N HIS A 77 11.03 -10.46 -7.24
CA HIS A 77 9.59 -10.22 -7.32
C HIS A 77 9.34 -8.88 -8.02
N GLU A 78 8.33 -8.88 -8.87
CA GLU A 78 7.80 -7.68 -9.48
C GLU A 78 6.29 -7.70 -9.31
N TYR A 79 5.73 -6.62 -8.82
CA TYR A 79 4.29 -6.51 -8.61
C TYR A 79 3.87 -5.04 -8.62
N MET A 80 2.60 -4.81 -8.93
CA MET A 80 1.97 -3.51 -8.80
C MET A 80 1.30 -3.44 -7.42
N PRO A 81 1.81 -2.62 -6.49
CA PRO A 81 1.21 -2.50 -5.17
C PRO A 81 -0.17 -1.85 -5.25
N LEU A 82 -1.06 -2.22 -4.32
CA LEU A 82 -2.24 -1.42 -4.06
C LEU A 82 -1.79 -0.14 -3.36
N VAL A 83 -2.09 0.99 -3.95
CA VAL A 83 -1.83 2.30 -3.34
C VAL A 83 -3.12 2.83 -2.71
N GLY A 84 -3.00 3.32 -1.48
CA GLY A 84 -4.02 4.14 -0.84
C GLY A 84 -3.95 5.58 -1.35
N GLY A 85 -4.71 6.44 -0.74
CA GLY A 85 -4.68 7.87 -1.03
C GLY A 85 -5.94 8.59 -0.59
N SER A 86 -5.99 9.88 -0.87
CA SER A 86 -7.15 10.71 -0.60
C SER A 86 -7.33 11.75 -1.70
N VAL A 87 -8.54 12.28 -1.78
CA VAL A 87 -8.89 13.38 -2.69
C VAL A 87 -8.27 14.71 -2.28
N SER A 88 -7.79 14.82 -1.04
CA SER A 88 -7.16 16.01 -0.52
C SER A 88 -6.07 15.68 0.47
N LEU A 89 -4.94 16.40 0.37
CA LEU A 89 -3.86 16.38 1.32
C LEU A 89 -4.18 17.34 2.47
N TYR A 90 -3.93 16.92 3.69
CA TYR A 90 -3.99 17.76 4.90
C TYR A 90 -2.60 17.86 5.53
N PRO A 91 -1.75 18.81 5.11
CA PRO A 91 -0.34 18.84 5.48
C PRO A 91 -0.08 18.84 7.00
N GLU A 92 -0.98 19.41 7.80
CA GLU A 92 -0.86 19.45 9.26
C GLU A 92 -1.06 18.08 9.91
N GLU A 93 -1.95 17.25 9.35
CA GLU A 93 -2.26 15.91 9.83
C GLU A 93 -1.25 14.88 9.29
N ASP A 94 -0.92 15.00 8.00
CA ASP A 94 -0.09 14.05 7.26
C ASP A 94 1.42 14.25 7.47
N GLU A 95 1.82 15.42 8.02
CA GLU A 95 3.25 15.79 8.16
C GLU A 95 4.09 14.76 8.90
N LYS A 96 3.56 14.25 10.01
CA LYS A 96 4.30 13.28 10.85
C LYS A 96 4.37 11.90 10.20
N THR A 97 3.29 11.48 9.55
CA THR A 97 3.19 10.17 8.91
C THR A 97 4.18 10.04 7.76
N TYR A 98 4.33 11.10 6.96
CA TYR A 98 5.17 11.08 5.77
C TYR A 98 6.44 11.91 5.90
N CYS A 99 6.77 12.42 7.10
CA CYS A 99 7.97 13.26 7.34
C CYS A 99 8.10 14.42 6.35
N MET A 100 7.02 15.19 6.15
CA MET A 100 7.01 16.32 5.23
C MET A 100 7.93 17.42 5.69
N ASP A 101 9.12 17.52 5.11
CA ASP A 101 10.09 18.56 5.42
C ASP A 101 9.73 19.92 4.79
N GLN A 102 10.51 20.94 5.14
CA GLN A 102 10.31 22.30 4.63
C GLN A 102 10.46 22.39 3.12
N ASN A 103 11.33 21.56 2.52
CA ASN A 103 11.53 21.54 1.07
C ASN A 103 10.31 20.94 0.35
N PHE A 104 9.74 19.89 0.91
CA PHE A 104 8.51 19.28 0.39
C PHE A 104 7.34 20.29 0.49
N LYS A 105 7.17 20.93 1.65
CA LYS A 105 6.14 21.97 1.86
C LYS A 105 6.31 23.15 0.91
N ALA A 106 7.53 23.62 0.71
CA ALA A 106 7.83 24.68 -0.27
C ALA A 106 7.49 24.22 -1.70
N GLY A 107 7.77 22.96 -2.02
CA GLY A 107 7.39 22.33 -3.28
C GLY A 107 5.89 22.31 -3.50
N LEU A 108 5.10 21.91 -2.48
CA LEU A 108 3.63 21.96 -2.52
C LEU A 108 3.11 23.37 -2.80
N LYS A 109 3.66 24.37 -2.07
CA LYS A 109 3.27 25.77 -2.25
C LYS A 109 3.58 26.27 -3.66
N LYS A 110 4.78 25.98 -4.17
CA LYS A 110 5.20 26.36 -5.53
C LYS A 110 4.32 25.74 -6.59
N ALA A 111 3.94 24.47 -6.41
CA ALA A 111 3.09 23.73 -7.33
C ALA A 111 1.58 23.99 -7.14
N LYS A 112 1.20 24.86 -6.18
CA LYS A 112 -0.21 25.08 -5.78
C LYS A 112 -0.96 23.81 -5.40
N SER A 113 -0.24 22.84 -4.82
CA SER A 113 -0.73 21.48 -4.53
C SER A 113 -0.94 21.22 -3.05
N GLN A 114 -1.16 22.27 -2.20
CA GLN A 114 -1.28 22.11 -0.74
C GLN A 114 -2.45 21.20 -0.33
N TYR A 115 -3.49 21.17 -1.13
CA TYR A 115 -4.70 20.35 -0.91
C TYR A 115 -4.97 19.41 -2.10
N ALA A 116 -3.91 19.05 -2.82
CA ALA A 116 -4.03 18.17 -3.97
C ALA A 116 -4.40 16.74 -3.58
N PRO A 117 -5.03 15.99 -4.47
CA PRO A 117 -5.12 14.54 -4.33
C PRO A 117 -3.73 13.92 -4.23
N TYR A 118 -3.63 12.86 -3.45
CA TYR A 118 -2.38 12.15 -3.28
C TYR A 118 -2.57 10.63 -3.33
N GLN A 119 -1.48 9.94 -3.59
CA GLN A 119 -1.36 8.50 -3.45
C GLN A 119 -0.41 8.19 -2.30
N ALA A 120 -0.69 7.14 -1.56
CA ALA A 120 0.13 6.68 -0.46
C ALA A 120 0.43 5.19 -0.56
N LEU A 121 1.66 4.82 -0.21
CA LEU A 121 2.13 3.45 -0.19
C LEU A 121 2.81 3.16 1.15
N GLY A 122 2.28 2.18 1.89
CA GLY A 122 2.93 1.62 3.06
C GLY A 122 3.73 0.37 2.70
N TYR A 123 5.00 0.31 3.09
CA TYR A 123 5.86 -0.84 2.88
C TYR A 123 6.35 -1.40 4.21
N ILE A 124 6.01 -2.67 4.49
CA ILE A 124 6.36 -3.34 5.74
C ILE A 124 7.81 -3.79 5.68
N LEU A 125 8.69 -3.10 6.42
CA LEU A 125 10.10 -3.45 6.55
C LEU A 125 10.41 -4.20 7.85
N LYS A 126 9.66 -3.95 8.92
CA LYS A 126 9.92 -4.50 10.27
C LYS A 126 10.01 -6.03 10.31
N THR A 127 9.36 -6.72 9.40
CA THR A 127 9.46 -8.18 9.29
C THR A 127 10.89 -8.66 9.06
N GLY A 128 11.73 -7.84 8.41
CA GLY A 128 13.16 -8.13 8.22
C GLY A 128 13.99 -8.13 9.52
N ALA A 129 13.48 -7.53 10.61
CA ALA A 129 14.13 -7.57 11.91
C ALA A 129 14.05 -8.96 12.58
N ASN A 130 13.14 -9.83 12.13
CA ASN A 130 12.99 -11.20 12.65
C ASN A 130 13.98 -12.20 12.01
N TRP A 131 14.84 -11.76 11.11
CA TRP A 131 15.83 -12.61 10.50
C TRP A 131 16.96 -12.93 11.49
N ALA A 132 17.57 -14.09 11.33
CA ALA A 132 18.64 -14.56 12.25
C ALA A 132 19.87 -13.64 12.28
N LYS A 133 20.09 -12.86 11.23
CA LYS A 133 21.19 -11.90 11.11
C LYS A 133 20.71 -10.62 10.43
N PRO A 134 21.37 -9.48 10.68
CA PRO A 134 21.11 -8.26 9.94
C PRO A 134 21.24 -8.47 8.43
N ILE A 135 20.46 -7.71 7.65
CA ILE A 135 20.58 -7.65 6.18
C ILE A 135 21.93 -7.02 5.86
N GLN A 136 22.87 -7.78 5.29
CA GLN A 136 24.24 -7.34 5.06
C GLN A 136 24.31 -6.10 4.17
N SER A 137 23.50 -6.05 3.13
CA SER A 137 23.39 -4.91 2.23
C SER A 137 21.92 -4.70 1.87
N PHE A 138 21.40 -3.55 2.23
CA PHE A 138 20.07 -3.09 1.88
C PHE A 138 20.19 -1.89 0.95
N LYS A 139 19.44 -1.91 -0.14
CA LYS A 139 19.36 -0.82 -1.09
C LYS A 139 17.92 -0.63 -1.49
N LEU A 140 17.39 0.56 -1.30
CA LEU A 140 16.05 0.95 -1.71
C LEU A 140 16.14 2.17 -2.62
N THR A 141 15.42 2.13 -3.74
CA THR A 141 15.27 3.28 -4.63
C THR A 141 13.78 3.59 -4.75
N ILE A 142 13.43 4.82 -4.45
CA ILE A 142 12.09 5.37 -4.67
C ILE A 142 12.15 6.24 -5.91
N GLU A 143 11.29 5.96 -6.87
CA GLU A 143 11.12 6.76 -8.08
C GLU A 143 9.73 7.36 -8.10
N ARG A 144 9.64 8.64 -8.47
CA ARG A 144 8.40 9.38 -8.65
C ARG A 144 8.24 9.84 -10.10
N ASP A 145 7.01 10.09 -10.51
CA ASP A 145 6.79 10.80 -11.77
C ASP A 145 7.42 12.22 -11.74
N PRO A 146 7.91 12.76 -12.84
CA PRO A 146 8.40 14.14 -12.93
C PRO A 146 7.38 15.19 -12.45
N ASN A 147 6.09 14.91 -12.64
CA ASN A 147 4.99 15.76 -12.23
C ASN A 147 4.48 15.51 -10.81
N GLU A 148 5.24 14.77 -10.01
CA GLU A 148 4.90 14.50 -8.61
C GLU A 148 5.93 15.09 -7.67
N LEU A 149 5.51 15.28 -6.43
CA LEU A 149 6.34 15.46 -5.24
C LEU A 149 6.28 14.15 -4.45
N VAL A 150 7.35 13.80 -3.76
CA VAL A 150 7.41 12.61 -2.90
C VAL A 150 7.96 12.99 -1.54
N SER A 151 7.36 12.44 -0.48
CA SER A 151 7.87 12.51 0.89
C SER A 151 7.76 11.14 1.56
N PHE A 152 8.70 10.84 2.44
CA PHE A 152 8.75 9.58 3.19
C PHE A 152 9.66 9.70 4.40
N CYS A 153 9.41 8.89 5.42
CA CYS A 153 10.24 8.83 6.62
C CYS A 153 11.41 7.86 6.44
N TRP A 154 12.64 8.38 6.51
CA TRP A 154 13.86 7.57 6.55
C TRP A 154 14.85 8.13 7.55
N LYS A 155 15.36 7.28 8.46
CA LYS A 155 16.31 7.73 9.51
C LYS A 155 17.76 7.82 9.05
N GLY A 156 18.10 7.15 7.94
CA GLY A 156 19.44 7.16 7.35
C GLY A 156 19.63 8.26 6.31
N GLN A 157 20.71 8.16 5.56
CA GLN A 157 20.98 9.08 4.46
C GLN A 157 20.11 8.76 3.24
N VAL A 158 19.53 9.81 2.66
CA VAL A 158 18.82 9.73 1.38
C VAL A 158 19.64 10.46 0.33
N LYS A 159 20.06 9.73 -0.70
CA LYS A 159 20.80 10.30 -1.83
C LYS A 159 19.85 10.51 -3.00
N LYS A 160 19.74 11.74 -3.47
CA LYS A 160 19.06 12.02 -4.74
C LYS A 160 19.99 11.63 -5.89
N ILE A 161 19.65 10.60 -6.63
CA ILE A 161 20.49 10.04 -7.73
C ILE A 161 20.06 10.55 -9.11
N SER A 162 18.84 11.07 -9.23
CA SER A 162 18.35 11.78 -10.41
C SER A 162 17.32 12.84 -10.02
N SER A 163 16.69 13.49 -10.99
CA SER A 163 15.57 14.43 -10.73
C SER A 163 14.35 13.77 -10.10
N THR A 164 14.18 12.45 -10.30
CA THR A 164 13.01 11.68 -9.89
C THR A 164 13.32 10.54 -8.92
N GLN A 165 14.60 10.19 -8.72
CA GLN A 165 15.02 9.03 -7.95
C GLN A 165 15.76 9.38 -6.68
N PHE A 166 15.37 8.72 -5.59
CA PHE A 166 15.95 8.82 -4.26
C PHE A 166 16.42 7.45 -3.81
N GLN A 167 17.65 7.33 -3.35
CA GLN A 167 18.24 6.06 -2.97
C GLN A 167 18.72 6.08 -1.52
N MET A 168 18.43 5.02 -0.79
CA MET A 168 18.91 4.70 0.53
C MET A 168 19.73 3.43 0.47
N THR A 169 20.86 3.41 1.16
CA THR A 169 21.76 2.25 1.23
C THR A 169 22.24 2.07 2.66
N GLU A 170 22.03 0.89 3.21
CA GLU A 170 22.41 0.55 4.57
C GLU A 170 23.22 -0.74 4.59
N LYS A 171 24.21 -0.82 5.49
CA LYS A 171 24.96 -2.03 5.78
C LYS A 171 24.56 -2.58 7.14
N ASN A 172 24.49 -3.90 7.25
CA ASN A 172 24.06 -4.59 8.48
C ASN A 172 22.72 -4.05 9.00
N PHE A 173 21.79 -3.90 8.09
CA PHE A 173 20.51 -3.24 8.32
C PHE A 173 19.55 -4.13 9.11
N VAL A 174 19.02 -3.59 10.20
CA VAL A 174 17.91 -4.16 10.97
C VAL A 174 16.77 -3.15 10.93
N PRO A 175 15.69 -3.42 10.21
CA PRO A 175 14.57 -2.49 10.09
C PRO A 175 13.90 -2.24 11.45
N LYS A 176 13.76 -0.99 11.85
CA LYS A 176 13.10 -0.59 13.10
C LYS A 176 11.73 0.06 12.89
N GLN A 177 11.41 0.38 11.66
CA GLN A 177 10.16 1.02 11.26
C GLN A 177 9.73 0.53 9.87
N ASP A 178 8.46 0.67 9.58
CA ASP A 178 7.92 0.52 8.24
C ASP A 178 8.15 1.80 7.47
N LEU A 179 7.90 1.79 6.17
CA LEU A 179 8.12 2.92 5.28
C LEU A 179 6.78 3.35 4.71
N ASP A 180 6.36 4.56 5.06
CA ASP A 180 5.20 5.22 4.49
C ASP A 180 5.67 6.29 3.51
N ILE A 181 5.13 6.24 2.30
CA ILE A 181 5.51 7.10 1.17
C ILE A 181 4.26 7.79 0.66
N ILE A 182 4.35 9.09 0.41
CA ILE A 182 3.30 9.88 -0.21
C ILE A 182 3.78 10.47 -1.53
N PHE A 183 2.92 10.40 -2.55
CA PHE A 183 3.12 11.01 -3.86
C PHE A 183 2.01 12.03 -4.10
N VAL A 184 2.38 13.28 -4.34
CA VAL A 184 1.45 14.38 -4.56
C VAL A 184 1.65 14.96 -5.95
N ARG A 185 0.58 14.99 -6.74
CA ARG A 185 0.63 15.54 -8.10
C ARG A 185 0.81 17.05 -8.07
N LYS A 186 1.67 17.55 -8.96
CA LYS A 186 1.82 18.98 -9.23
C LYS A 186 0.73 19.44 -10.19
N PHE A 187 0.23 20.65 -9.97
CA PHE A 187 -0.72 21.33 -10.86
C PHE A 187 -0.03 22.47 -11.59
#